data_ae38e7fc7d4006c89c966d62cae9c26b
#
_entry.id   ae38e7fc7d4006c89c966d62cae9c26b
#
_cell.length_a   1.000
_cell.length_b   1.000
_cell.length_c   1.000
_cell.angle_alpha   90.00
_cell.angle_beta   90.00
_cell.angle_gamma   90.00
#
_symmetry.space_group_name_H-M   'P 1'
#
loop_
_entity.id
_entity.type
_entity.pdbx_description
1 polymer ?
#
loop_
_entity_poly.entity_id
_entity_poly.type
_entity_poly.pdbx_seq_one_letter_code
_entity_poly.pdbx_strand_id
1 'polypeptide(L)'
;MYKRQVKGRLAIAHNGNLTNAETVREELAGGGAIFQTTIDSEVIAHVIAQERIAAGSVEQAVVRMMGRIRGAYSLLVMSPQKLVAARDPFGFRPLVIGSLGSSYVIASETCALDAVNAEFIRDVDPGEVVVVDAGGLRSIRTHCAEQPRRMCVFEYIYFARPDSTLDGVRVHAARLRAGALLAQEHPVEADIVIGVPDSGLDAAIGYAQESGIPYEAGFVRNNYVGRTFIKPEQGEREASINIKLNVLRQSVAGKRIVMVDDSIVRGSTSANIIRALKKAGAKEAVSYTHLTLPTTPYV
;
A
#
# COMPACT_ATOMS: atom_id res chain seq x y z
N MET A 1 -7.47 -7.48 -14.21
CA MET A 1 -7.56 -7.33 -15.68
C MET A 1 -7.76 -8.69 -16.33
N TYR A 2 -8.60 -8.81 -17.34
CA TYR A 2 -8.92 -10.05 -18.04
C TYR A 2 -8.61 -9.88 -19.53
N LYS A 3 -7.75 -10.72 -20.10
CA LYS A 3 -7.45 -10.73 -21.54
C LYS A 3 -7.58 -12.11 -22.15
N ARG A 4 -8.18 -12.17 -23.36
CA ARG A 4 -8.17 -13.37 -24.22
C ARG A 4 -6.95 -13.28 -25.13
N GLN A 5 -6.10 -14.28 -25.10
CA GLN A 5 -4.85 -14.35 -25.88
C GLN A 5 -4.86 -15.56 -26.83
N VAL A 6 -3.89 -15.60 -27.75
CA VAL A 6 -3.75 -16.71 -28.72
C VAL A 6 -3.63 -18.07 -28.03
N LYS A 7 -2.97 -18.15 -26.87
CA LYS A 7 -2.82 -19.38 -26.07
C LYS A 7 -3.79 -19.50 -24.88
N GLY A 8 -4.94 -18.80 -24.91
CA GLY A 8 -5.99 -18.92 -23.90
C GLY A 8 -6.29 -17.65 -23.13
N ARG A 9 -7.02 -17.79 -22.02
CA ARG A 9 -7.48 -16.67 -21.18
C ARG A 9 -6.54 -16.50 -20.00
N LEU A 10 -6.21 -15.24 -19.67
CA LEU A 10 -5.49 -14.88 -18.48
C LEU A 10 -6.24 -13.78 -17.71
N ALA A 11 -6.25 -13.88 -16.39
CA ALA A 11 -6.64 -12.80 -15.50
C ALA A 11 -5.42 -12.35 -14.72
N ILE A 12 -5.28 -11.04 -14.50
CA ILE A 12 -4.14 -10.43 -13.82
C ILE A 12 -4.65 -9.52 -12.72
N ALA A 13 -4.09 -9.66 -11.52
CA ALA A 13 -4.19 -8.69 -10.43
C ALA A 13 -2.78 -8.17 -10.13
N HIS A 14 -2.64 -6.85 -9.99
CA HIS A 14 -1.38 -6.17 -9.80
C HIS A 14 -1.51 -5.13 -8.69
N ASN A 15 -0.59 -5.18 -7.74
CA ASN A 15 -0.37 -4.14 -6.73
C ASN A 15 1.06 -3.62 -6.89
N GLY A 16 1.18 -2.37 -7.30
CA GLY A 16 2.48 -1.76 -7.55
C GLY A 16 2.47 -0.68 -8.62
N ASN A 17 3.64 -0.37 -9.12
CA ASN A 17 3.83 0.58 -10.22
C ASN A 17 5.13 0.28 -10.95
N LEU A 18 5.08 0.26 -12.28
CA LEU A 18 6.26 0.07 -13.12
C LEU A 18 6.91 1.40 -13.45
N THR A 19 8.24 1.47 -13.34
CA THR A 19 9.03 2.66 -13.69
C THR A 19 9.36 2.74 -15.17
N ASN A 20 9.32 1.63 -15.90
CA ASN A 20 9.57 1.56 -17.33
C ASN A 20 8.31 1.23 -18.17
N ALA A 21 7.12 1.46 -17.62
CA ALA A 21 5.86 1.11 -18.29
C ALA A 21 5.72 1.78 -19.67
N GLU A 22 6.09 3.06 -19.79
CA GLU A 22 5.97 3.83 -21.03
C GLU A 22 6.92 3.29 -22.10
N THR A 23 8.20 3.11 -21.78
CA THR A 23 9.19 2.54 -22.71
C THR A 23 8.79 1.17 -23.22
N VAL A 24 8.34 0.28 -22.32
CA VAL A 24 7.90 -1.07 -22.71
C VAL A 24 6.61 -1.01 -23.54
N ARG A 25 5.72 -0.06 -23.24
CA ARG A 25 4.50 0.19 -24.03
C ARG A 25 4.82 0.59 -25.45
N GLU A 26 5.75 1.53 -25.66
CA GLU A 26 6.17 1.99 -26.97
C GLU A 26 6.80 0.86 -27.78
N GLU A 27 7.70 0.08 -27.17
CA GLU A 27 8.31 -1.10 -27.78
C GLU A 27 7.23 -2.10 -28.29
N LEU A 28 6.26 -2.42 -27.42
CA LEU A 28 5.20 -3.35 -27.75
C LEU A 28 4.26 -2.81 -28.83
N ALA A 29 3.92 -1.51 -28.78
CA ALA A 29 3.10 -0.84 -29.78
C ALA A 29 3.78 -0.82 -31.15
N GLY A 30 5.10 -0.57 -31.21
CA GLY A 30 5.91 -0.71 -32.42
C GLY A 30 5.91 -2.12 -32.99
N GLY A 31 5.73 -3.14 -32.15
CA GLY A 31 5.51 -4.55 -32.55
C GLY A 31 4.05 -4.89 -32.86
N GLY A 32 3.13 -3.91 -32.92
CA GLY A 32 1.73 -4.10 -33.31
C GLY A 32 0.77 -4.40 -32.13
N ALA A 33 1.20 -4.23 -30.88
CA ALA A 33 0.30 -4.35 -29.72
C ALA A 33 -0.66 -3.15 -29.63
N ILE A 34 -1.95 -3.43 -29.44
CA ILE A 34 -3.00 -2.42 -29.27
C ILE A 34 -3.36 -2.30 -27.79
N PHE A 35 -3.15 -1.13 -27.20
CA PHE A 35 -3.50 -0.82 -25.83
C PHE A 35 -4.87 -0.13 -25.74
N GLN A 36 -5.64 -0.47 -24.72
CA GLN A 36 -6.98 0.08 -24.48
C GLN A 36 -7.00 1.06 -23.28
N THR A 37 -5.96 1.02 -22.44
CA THR A 37 -5.85 1.84 -21.24
C THR A 37 -4.44 2.40 -21.10
N THR A 38 -4.25 3.31 -20.17
CA THR A 38 -2.93 3.87 -19.82
C THR A 38 -2.28 3.15 -18.62
N ILE A 39 -2.95 2.16 -18.02
CA ILE A 39 -2.46 1.46 -16.82
C ILE A 39 -1.29 0.53 -17.14
N ASP A 40 -0.34 0.46 -16.24
CA ASP A 40 0.85 -0.40 -16.33
C ASP A 40 0.52 -1.90 -16.28
N SER A 41 -0.55 -2.29 -15.61
CA SER A 41 -1.03 -3.68 -15.59
C SER A 41 -1.36 -4.22 -16.99
N GLU A 42 -1.75 -3.34 -17.92
CA GLU A 42 -1.95 -3.73 -19.31
C GLU A 42 -0.63 -4.01 -20.02
N VAL A 43 0.42 -3.25 -19.71
CA VAL A 43 1.78 -3.50 -20.21
C VAL A 43 2.25 -4.88 -19.73
N ILE A 44 2.10 -5.20 -18.45
CA ILE A 44 2.41 -6.53 -17.89
C ILE A 44 1.69 -7.63 -18.67
N ALA A 45 0.40 -7.45 -18.93
CA ALA A 45 -0.41 -8.43 -19.66
C ALA A 45 0.11 -8.66 -21.08
N HIS A 46 0.52 -7.60 -21.77
CA HIS A 46 1.07 -7.71 -23.12
C HIS A 46 2.46 -8.36 -23.13
N VAL A 47 3.33 -8.03 -22.18
CA VAL A 47 4.66 -8.68 -22.03
C VAL A 47 4.47 -10.18 -21.79
N ILE A 48 3.60 -10.58 -20.83
CA ILE A 48 3.32 -12.00 -20.58
C ILE A 48 2.77 -12.68 -21.84
N ALA A 49 1.89 -12.00 -22.60
CA ALA A 49 1.35 -12.55 -23.84
C ALA A 49 2.43 -12.81 -24.88
N GLN A 50 3.34 -11.86 -25.06
CA GLN A 50 4.45 -11.98 -26.01
C GLN A 50 5.42 -13.08 -25.56
N GLU A 51 5.85 -13.08 -24.31
CA GLU A 51 6.74 -14.12 -23.78
C GLU A 51 6.10 -15.52 -23.83
N ARG A 52 4.77 -15.61 -23.69
CA ARG A 52 4.02 -16.86 -23.77
C ARG A 52 4.08 -17.51 -25.15
N ILE A 53 4.41 -16.76 -26.21
CA ILE A 53 4.56 -17.33 -27.56
C ILE A 53 5.75 -18.28 -27.60
N ALA A 54 6.87 -17.87 -27.01
CA ALA A 54 8.11 -18.67 -27.00
C ALA A 54 8.25 -19.55 -25.74
N ALA A 55 7.58 -19.21 -24.64
CA ALA A 55 7.61 -19.99 -23.40
C ALA A 55 6.72 -21.21 -23.47
N GLY A 56 7.19 -22.34 -22.90
CA GLY A 56 6.44 -23.60 -22.80
C GLY A 56 5.23 -23.49 -21.85
N SER A 57 5.28 -22.59 -20.84
CA SER A 57 4.27 -22.47 -19.80
C SER A 57 4.01 -21.01 -19.40
N VAL A 58 2.90 -20.77 -18.66
CA VAL A 58 2.55 -19.41 -18.15
C VAL A 58 3.61 -18.95 -17.14
N GLU A 59 4.03 -19.83 -16.24
CA GLU A 59 5.05 -19.53 -15.23
C GLU A 59 6.39 -19.16 -15.86
N GLN A 60 6.80 -19.83 -16.94
CA GLN A 60 8.02 -19.46 -17.67
C GLN A 60 7.88 -18.09 -18.35
N ALA A 61 6.69 -17.75 -18.87
CA ALA A 61 6.43 -16.42 -19.42
C ALA A 61 6.49 -15.35 -18.34
N VAL A 62 5.99 -15.61 -17.12
CA VAL A 62 6.10 -14.71 -15.97
C VAL A 62 7.56 -14.52 -15.57
N VAL A 63 8.36 -15.59 -15.48
CA VAL A 63 9.79 -15.48 -15.17
C VAL A 63 10.52 -14.60 -16.20
N ARG A 64 10.25 -14.79 -17.50
CA ARG A 64 10.86 -13.95 -18.56
C ARG A 64 10.38 -12.51 -18.50
N MET A 65 9.09 -12.29 -18.22
CA MET A 65 8.51 -10.95 -18.03
C MET A 65 9.25 -10.18 -16.92
N MET A 66 9.61 -10.82 -15.80
CA MET A 66 10.34 -10.20 -14.70
C MET A 66 11.70 -9.62 -15.14
N GLY A 67 12.34 -10.19 -16.14
CA GLY A 67 13.58 -9.65 -16.73
C GLY A 67 13.38 -8.39 -17.59
N ARG A 68 12.14 -8.08 -18.00
CA ARG A 68 11.83 -6.95 -18.90
C ARG A 68 11.19 -5.76 -18.19
N ILE A 69 10.37 -6.01 -17.17
CA ILE A 69 9.71 -4.95 -16.41
C ILE A 69 10.59 -4.48 -15.25
N ARG A 70 10.47 -3.21 -14.88
CA ARG A 70 11.16 -2.60 -13.74
C ARG A 70 10.17 -1.85 -12.87
N GLY A 71 10.34 -1.90 -11.58
CA GLY A 71 9.50 -1.22 -10.60
C GLY A 71 9.04 -2.12 -9.47
N ALA A 72 8.06 -1.64 -8.72
CA ALA A 72 7.47 -2.37 -7.61
C ALA A 72 6.25 -3.16 -8.07
N TYR A 73 6.18 -4.45 -7.76
CA TYR A 73 4.99 -5.25 -8.06
C TYR A 73 4.83 -6.47 -7.18
N SER A 74 3.58 -6.72 -6.79
CA SER A 74 3.06 -8.01 -6.40
C SER A 74 2.00 -8.42 -7.41
N LEU A 75 2.21 -9.53 -8.08
CA LEU A 75 1.45 -9.92 -9.28
C LEU A 75 0.81 -11.29 -9.07
N LEU A 76 -0.47 -11.40 -9.44
CA LEU A 76 -1.16 -12.66 -9.62
C LEU A 76 -1.57 -12.83 -11.08
N VAL A 77 -1.26 -13.96 -11.65
CA VAL A 77 -1.65 -14.36 -13.02
C VAL A 77 -2.41 -15.67 -12.94
N MET A 78 -3.66 -15.64 -13.29
CA MET A 78 -4.54 -16.81 -13.27
C MET A 78 -4.84 -17.27 -14.70
N SER A 79 -4.63 -18.55 -14.96
CA SER A 79 -5.07 -19.27 -16.15
C SER A 79 -6.13 -20.30 -15.76
N PRO A 80 -6.78 -21.00 -16.72
CA PRO A 80 -7.77 -22.01 -16.37
C PRO A 80 -7.26 -23.16 -15.50
N GLN A 81 -5.94 -23.40 -15.46
CA GLN A 81 -5.34 -24.55 -14.76
C GLN A 81 -4.33 -24.17 -13.69
N LYS A 82 -3.91 -22.89 -13.63
CA LYS A 82 -2.83 -22.46 -12.73
C LYS A 82 -3.08 -21.07 -12.18
N LEU A 83 -2.67 -20.86 -10.93
CA LEU A 83 -2.44 -19.56 -10.33
C LEU A 83 -0.94 -19.37 -10.20
N VAL A 84 -0.42 -18.28 -10.76
CA VAL A 84 0.99 -17.90 -10.68
C VAL A 84 1.07 -16.58 -9.93
N ALA A 85 1.89 -16.53 -8.90
CA ALA A 85 2.17 -15.31 -8.15
C ALA A 85 3.64 -14.92 -8.32
N ALA A 86 3.94 -13.63 -8.42
CA ALA A 86 5.30 -13.13 -8.53
C ALA A 86 5.49 -11.88 -7.68
N ARG A 87 6.59 -11.82 -6.94
CA ARG A 87 7.00 -10.64 -6.19
C ARG A 87 8.23 -10.02 -6.87
N ASP A 88 8.30 -8.69 -6.96
CA ASP A 88 9.43 -8.01 -7.59
C ASP A 88 10.77 -8.38 -6.92
N PRO A 89 11.91 -8.29 -7.65
CA PRO A 89 13.22 -8.72 -7.13
C PRO A 89 13.72 -7.97 -5.91
N PHE A 90 13.24 -6.73 -5.67
CA PHE A 90 13.56 -5.96 -4.46
C PHE A 90 12.60 -6.26 -3.31
N GLY A 91 11.40 -6.82 -3.59
CA GLY A 91 10.35 -7.04 -2.61
C GLY A 91 9.72 -5.75 -2.10
N PHE A 92 9.55 -4.74 -2.98
CA PHE A 92 8.94 -3.45 -2.60
C PHE A 92 7.54 -3.61 -2.06
N ARG A 93 6.72 -4.48 -2.69
CA ARG A 93 5.35 -4.76 -2.25
C ARG A 93 5.27 -6.10 -1.53
N PRO A 94 4.43 -6.21 -0.49
CA PRO A 94 4.24 -7.48 0.20
C PRO A 94 3.43 -8.46 -0.64
N LEU A 95 3.66 -9.75 -0.42
CA LEU A 95 2.88 -10.84 -0.97
C LEU A 95 3.00 -12.06 -0.05
N VAL A 96 1.88 -12.64 0.34
CA VAL A 96 1.81 -13.73 1.33
C VAL A 96 1.07 -14.94 0.78
N ILE A 97 1.38 -16.09 1.33
CA ILE A 97 0.72 -17.37 1.03
C ILE A 97 0.06 -17.87 2.31
N GLY A 98 -1.18 -18.29 2.19
CA GLY A 98 -1.92 -19.02 3.22
C GLY A 98 -2.52 -20.31 2.70
N SER A 99 -2.98 -21.16 3.61
CA SER A 99 -3.72 -22.39 3.34
C SER A 99 -5.16 -22.28 3.83
N LEU A 100 -6.07 -22.83 3.07
CA LEU A 100 -7.48 -22.94 3.42
C LEU A 100 -7.94 -24.38 3.09
N GLY A 101 -7.87 -25.26 4.09
CA GLY A 101 -8.04 -26.69 3.88
C GLY A 101 -7.00 -27.25 2.90
N SER A 102 -7.43 -27.81 1.78
CA SER A 102 -6.56 -28.30 0.71
C SER A 102 -6.21 -27.25 -0.34
N SER A 103 -6.69 -26.03 -0.21
CA SER A 103 -6.50 -24.94 -1.16
C SER A 103 -5.46 -23.93 -0.65
N TYR A 104 -4.91 -23.12 -1.57
CA TYR A 104 -4.01 -22.03 -1.25
C TYR A 104 -4.68 -20.68 -1.49
N VAL A 105 -4.35 -19.72 -0.63
CA VAL A 105 -4.74 -18.32 -0.74
C VAL A 105 -3.49 -17.49 -0.91
N ILE A 106 -3.48 -16.57 -1.89
CA ILE A 106 -2.37 -15.65 -2.10
C ILE A 106 -2.92 -14.23 -2.03
N ALA A 107 -2.33 -13.40 -1.20
CA ALA A 107 -2.79 -12.04 -0.95
C ALA A 107 -1.62 -11.07 -0.75
N SER A 108 -1.88 -9.77 -0.84
CA SER A 108 -0.86 -8.75 -0.53
C SER A 108 -0.53 -8.70 0.97
N GLU A 109 -1.51 -8.98 1.84
CA GLU A 109 -1.40 -8.78 3.29
C GLU A 109 -2.00 -9.94 4.08
N THR A 110 -1.48 -10.19 5.29
CA THR A 110 -1.98 -11.27 6.16
C THR A 110 -3.42 -11.03 6.61
N CYS A 111 -3.85 -9.78 6.78
CA CYS A 111 -5.24 -9.47 7.13
C CYS A 111 -6.27 -9.98 6.11
N ALA A 112 -5.86 -10.18 4.86
CA ALA A 112 -6.73 -10.78 3.84
C ALA A 112 -6.86 -12.31 4.04
N LEU A 113 -5.83 -12.96 4.60
CA LEU A 113 -5.91 -14.37 4.99
C LEU A 113 -6.87 -14.54 6.17
N ASP A 114 -6.75 -13.66 7.19
CA ASP A 114 -7.64 -13.67 8.36
C ASP A 114 -9.11 -13.48 7.94
N ALA A 115 -9.38 -12.58 6.99
CA ALA A 115 -10.73 -12.32 6.50
C ALA A 115 -11.42 -13.54 5.86
N VAL A 116 -10.65 -14.50 5.35
CA VAL A 116 -11.17 -15.75 4.76
C VAL A 116 -10.90 -16.98 5.64
N ASN A 117 -10.38 -16.79 6.87
CA ASN A 117 -9.96 -17.84 7.78
C ASN A 117 -8.92 -18.81 7.18
N ALA A 118 -7.98 -18.27 6.40
CA ALA A 118 -6.85 -19.02 5.89
C ALA A 118 -5.66 -18.93 6.87
N GLU A 119 -4.96 -20.04 7.05
CA GLU A 119 -3.76 -20.10 7.88
C GLU A 119 -2.56 -19.55 7.12
N PHE A 120 -1.79 -18.63 7.73
CA PHE A 120 -0.57 -18.09 7.15
C PHE A 120 0.50 -19.18 7.02
N ILE A 121 1.08 -19.32 5.84
CA ILE A 121 2.21 -20.22 5.59
C ILE A 121 3.53 -19.44 5.63
N ARG A 122 3.68 -18.44 4.75
CA ARG A 122 4.88 -17.61 4.65
C ARG A 122 4.69 -16.40 3.73
N ASP A 123 5.62 -15.48 3.82
CA ASP A 123 5.80 -14.45 2.79
C ASP A 123 6.38 -15.08 1.50
N VAL A 124 6.09 -14.46 0.35
CA VAL A 124 6.77 -14.75 -0.92
C VAL A 124 8.09 -13.97 -0.94
N ASP A 125 9.18 -14.65 -1.23
CA ASP A 125 10.50 -14.00 -1.27
C ASP A 125 10.61 -12.98 -2.43
N PRO A 126 11.43 -11.94 -2.29
CA PRO A 126 11.78 -11.07 -3.41
C PRO A 126 12.33 -11.86 -4.60
N GLY A 127 11.78 -11.61 -5.80
CA GLY A 127 12.17 -12.31 -7.02
C GLY A 127 11.59 -13.72 -7.18
N GLU A 128 10.78 -14.18 -6.24
CA GLU A 128 10.16 -15.52 -6.30
C GLU A 128 8.91 -15.52 -7.18
N VAL A 129 8.75 -16.59 -7.95
CA VAL A 129 7.52 -16.95 -8.64
C VAL A 129 6.94 -18.21 -8.03
N VAL A 130 5.75 -18.11 -7.47
CA VAL A 130 5.00 -19.22 -6.88
C VAL A 130 3.97 -19.72 -7.89
N VAL A 131 3.88 -21.03 -8.04
CA VAL A 131 2.91 -21.67 -8.93
C VAL A 131 2.04 -22.62 -8.14
N VAL A 132 0.74 -22.47 -8.27
CA VAL A 132 -0.26 -23.39 -7.72
C VAL A 132 -1.03 -24.00 -8.87
N ASP A 133 -1.01 -25.33 -8.95
CA ASP A 133 -1.74 -26.14 -9.94
C ASP A 133 -2.22 -27.46 -9.31
N ALA A 134 -2.70 -28.39 -10.13
CA ALA A 134 -3.15 -29.71 -9.65
C ALA A 134 -2.07 -30.52 -8.91
N GLY A 135 -0.78 -30.21 -9.12
CA GLY A 135 0.36 -30.81 -8.42
C GLY A 135 0.69 -30.14 -7.09
N GLY A 136 -0.07 -29.10 -6.68
CA GLY A 136 0.15 -28.34 -5.47
C GLY A 136 0.94 -27.05 -5.68
N LEU A 137 1.58 -26.57 -4.61
CA LEU A 137 2.36 -25.34 -4.59
C LEU A 137 3.84 -25.63 -4.84
N ARG A 138 4.45 -24.87 -5.75
CA ARG A 138 5.91 -24.92 -6.00
C ARG A 138 6.48 -23.53 -6.27
N SER A 139 7.77 -23.36 -6.03
CA SER A 139 8.51 -22.11 -6.19
C SER A 139 9.49 -22.18 -7.36
N ILE A 140 9.63 -21.06 -8.07
CA ILE A 140 10.69 -20.82 -9.05
C ILE A 140 11.49 -19.62 -8.54
N ARG A 141 12.78 -19.78 -8.33
CA ARG A 141 13.65 -18.83 -7.63
C ARG A 141 14.70 -18.18 -8.54
N THR A 142 14.44 -18.13 -9.84
CA THR A 142 15.38 -17.60 -10.85
C THR A 142 15.87 -16.19 -10.53
N HIS A 143 14.98 -15.30 -10.06
CA HIS A 143 15.29 -13.90 -9.76
C HIS A 143 15.49 -13.62 -8.26
N CYS A 144 15.48 -14.67 -7.41
CA CYS A 144 15.76 -14.49 -5.99
C CYS A 144 17.23 -14.12 -5.77
N ALA A 145 17.48 -13.20 -4.83
CA ALA A 145 18.82 -12.71 -4.47
C ALA A 145 19.56 -11.93 -5.58
N GLU A 146 18.94 -11.62 -6.70
CA GLU A 146 19.51 -10.72 -7.72
C GLU A 146 19.64 -9.27 -7.20
N GLN A 147 18.76 -8.88 -6.28
CA GLN A 147 18.71 -7.54 -5.72
C GLN A 147 18.64 -7.57 -4.19
N PRO A 148 19.14 -6.52 -3.52
CA PRO A 148 18.97 -6.40 -2.08
C PRO A 148 17.48 -6.16 -1.74
N ARG A 149 17.01 -6.77 -0.64
CA ARG A 149 15.64 -6.56 -0.16
C ARG A 149 15.42 -5.08 0.19
N ARG A 150 14.37 -4.47 -0.36
CA ARG A 150 14.02 -3.03 -0.21
C ARG A 150 12.52 -2.84 -0.10
N MET A 151 11.91 -3.39 0.94
CA MET A 151 10.49 -3.16 1.17
C MET A 151 10.19 -1.66 1.25
N CYS A 152 9.09 -1.23 0.64
CA CYS A 152 8.64 0.15 0.69
C CYS A 152 8.21 0.49 2.13
N VAL A 153 8.87 1.47 2.76
CA VAL A 153 8.53 1.90 4.11
C VAL A 153 7.09 2.40 4.24
N PHE A 154 6.50 2.91 3.16
CA PHE A 154 5.10 3.34 3.12
C PHE A 154 4.09 2.22 3.38
N GLU A 155 4.48 0.97 3.20
CA GLU A 155 3.63 -0.15 3.60
C GLU A 155 3.36 -0.11 5.10
N TYR A 156 4.39 0.14 5.92
CA TYR A 156 4.23 0.28 7.37
C TYR A 156 3.52 1.58 7.78
N ILE A 157 3.76 2.67 7.06
CA ILE A 157 3.28 4.00 7.44
C ILE A 157 1.80 4.19 7.05
N TYR A 158 1.43 3.81 5.82
CA TYR A 158 0.15 4.20 5.24
C TYR A 158 -0.61 3.06 4.57
N PHE A 159 0.04 2.22 3.72
CA PHE A 159 -0.70 1.33 2.83
C PHE A 159 -1.31 0.13 3.55
N ALA A 160 -0.51 -0.57 4.36
CA ALA A 160 -0.95 -1.79 5.01
C ALA A 160 -1.97 -1.53 6.13
N ARG A 161 -2.84 -2.48 6.34
CA ARG A 161 -3.75 -2.43 7.51
C ARG A 161 -2.97 -2.67 8.80
N PRO A 162 -3.37 -2.02 9.92
CA PRO A 162 -2.65 -2.17 11.20
C PRO A 162 -2.56 -3.61 11.70
N ASP A 163 -3.54 -4.44 11.41
CA ASP A 163 -3.63 -5.85 11.79
C ASP A 163 -2.77 -6.79 10.92
N SER A 164 -2.11 -6.25 9.88
CA SER A 164 -1.22 -7.04 9.02
C SER A 164 0.17 -7.25 9.62
N THR A 165 0.78 -8.37 9.24
CA THR A 165 2.21 -8.66 9.44
C THR A 165 2.87 -8.75 8.07
N LEU A 166 3.95 -8.00 7.86
CA LEU A 166 4.69 -7.90 6.60
C LEU A 166 6.15 -8.26 6.83
N ASP A 167 6.67 -9.26 6.11
CA ASP A 167 8.05 -9.75 6.29
C ASP A 167 8.44 -9.96 7.78
N GLY A 168 7.50 -10.49 8.57
CA GLY A 168 7.69 -10.79 10.01
C GLY A 168 7.48 -9.59 10.95
N VAL A 169 7.19 -8.38 10.46
CA VAL A 169 6.97 -7.18 11.29
C VAL A 169 5.48 -6.81 11.33
N ARG A 170 4.93 -6.69 12.54
CA ARG A 170 3.55 -6.24 12.76
C ARG A 170 3.41 -4.75 12.48
N VAL A 171 2.51 -4.37 11.58
CA VAL A 171 2.29 -2.97 11.17
C VAL A 171 1.89 -2.08 12.34
N HIS A 172 0.93 -2.51 13.16
CA HIS A 172 0.53 -1.79 14.38
C HIS A 172 1.71 -1.50 15.31
N ALA A 173 2.54 -2.51 15.60
CA ALA A 173 3.71 -2.35 16.48
C ALA A 173 4.75 -1.38 15.88
N ALA A 174 4.96 -1.42 14.56
CA ALA A 174 5.85 -0.49 13.88
C ALA A 174 5.37 0.97 13.99
N ARG A 175 4.06 1.20 13.83
CA ARG A 175 3.46 2.54 13.96
C ARG A 175 3.49 3.05 15.39
N LEU A 176 3.19 2.20 16.39
CA LEU A 176 3.34 2.58 17.80
C LEU A 176 4.78 3.04 18.10
N ARG A 177 5.77 2.25 17.65
CA ARG A 177 7.18 2.58 17.85
C ARG A 177 7.59 3.89 17.16
N ALA A 178 7.10 4.11 15.93
CA ALA A 178 7.35 5.36 15.22
C ALA A 178 6.81 6.58 15.99
N GLY A 179 5.62 6.47 16.56
CA GLY A 179 5.03 7.51 17.42
C GLY A 179 5.81 7.74 18.70
N ALA A 180 6.30 6.69 19.36
CA ALA A 180 7.13 6.81 20.55
C ALA A 180 8.46 7.53 20.25
N LEU A 181 9.15 7.16 19.16
CA LEU A 181 10.36 7.83 18.72
C LEU A 181 10.11 9.31 18.38
N LEU A 182 8.98 9.61 17.74
CA LEU A 182 8.58 11.00 17.45
C LEU A 182 8.41 11.83 18.72
N ALA A 183 7.87 11.27 19.81
CA ALA A 183 7.72 11.95 21.08
C ALA A 183 9.08 12.24 21.74
N GLN A 184 10.06 11.34 21.59
CA GLN A 184 11.42 11.52 22.08
C GLN A 184 12.19 12.60 21.31
N GLU A 185 12.04 12.62 19.98
CA GLU A 185 12.73 13.57 19.09
C GLU A 185 12.11 14.97 19.16
N HIS A 186 10.80 15.07 19.37
CA HIS A 186 10.03 16.31 19.33
C HIS A 186 9.08 16.43 20.53
N PRO A 187 9.61 16.58 21.75
CA PRO A 187 8.78 16.78 22.92
C PRO A 187 8.09 18.15 22.88
N VAL A 188 6.82 18.19 23.30
CA VAL A 188 6.04 19.42 23.37
C VAL A 188 5.06 19.37 24.53
N GLU A 189 4.78 20.53 25.13
CA GLU A 189 3.73 20.65 26.14
C GLU A 189 2.36 20.76 25.50
N ALA A 190 1.48 19.79 25.77
CA ALA A 190 0.12 19.78 25.28
C ALA A 190 -0.83 19.11 26.29
N ASP A 191 -2.13 19.30 26.09
CA ASP A 191 -3.14 18.76 26.98
C ASP A 191 -3.64 17.38 26.48
N ILE A 192 -3.60 17.15 25.17
CA ILE A 192 -3.98 15.88 24.52
C ILE A 192 -3.18 15.58 23.28
N VAL A 193 -3.08 14.29 22.96
CA VAL A 193 -2.64 13.78 21.65
C VAL A 193 -3.82 13.24 20.88
N ILE A 194 -3.93 13.58 19.61
CA ILE A 194 -4.95 13.03 18.70
C ILE A 194 -4.30 12.47 17.44
N GLY A 195 -4.88 11.43 16.83
CA GLY A 195 -4.44 10.89 15.55
C GLY A 195 -5.37 11.27 14.41
N VAL A 196 -4.81 11.49 13.22
CA VAL A 196 -5.60 11.62 11.99
C VAL A 196 -6.01 10.23 11.49
N PRO A 197 -7.30 9.91 11.40
CA PRO A 197 -7.76 8.60 10.94
C PRO A 197 -7.48 8.36 9.44
N ASP A 198 -7.09 7.12 9.03
CA ASP A 198 -6.92 5.93 9.91
C ASP A 198 -5.43 5.71 10.26
N SER A 199 -4.51 6.16 9.43
CA SER A 199 -3.06 5.85 9.45
C SER A 199 -2.29 6.51 10.60
N GLY A 200 -2.73 7.69 11.06
CA GLY A 200 -2.10 8.41 12.17
C GLY A 200 -2.48 7.91 13.58
N LEU A 201 -3.49 7.03 13.69
CA LEU A 201 -4.02 6.64 15.01
C LEU A 201 -2.99 5.88 15.86
N ASP A 202 -2.36 4.86 15.30
CA ASP A 202 -1.40 4.02 16.03
C ASP A 202 -0.17 4.84 16.46
N ALA A 203 0.33 5.70 15.57
CA ALA A 203 1.46 6.58 15.88
C ALA A 203 1.10 7.61 16.97
N ALA A 204 -0.13 8.14 16.97
CA ALA A 204 -0.61 9.04 18.01
C ALA A 204 -0.69 8.33 19.38
N ILE A 205 -1.15 7.06 19.40
CA ILE A 205 -1.15 6.26 20.61
C ILE A 205 0.29 6.04 21.11
N GLY A 206 1.23 5.69 20.23
CA GLY A 206 2.64 5.53 20.60
C GLY A 206 3.25 6.82 21.13
N TYR A 207 2.95 7.96 20.51
CA TYR A 207 3.36 9.29 21.00
C TYR A 207 2.81 9.56 22.40
N ALA A 208 1.53 9.31 22.62
CA ALA A 208 0.88 9.54 23.92
C ALA A 208 1.47 8.66 25.03
N GLN A 209 1.73 7.38 24.75
CA GLN A 209 2.35 6.47 25.70
C GLN A 209 3.74 6.90 26.12
N GLU A 210 4.57 7.37 25.19
CA GLU A 210 5.93 7.79 25.45
C GLU A 210 5.99 9.15 26.14
N SER A 211 5.20 10.13 25.68
CA SER A 211 5.20 11.49 26.22
C SER A 211 4.46 11.62 27.56
N GLY A 212 3.61 10.67 27.91
CA GLY A 212 2.69 10.76 29.07
C GLY A 212 1.50 11.71 28.86
N ILE A 213 1.37 12.33 27.67
CA ILE A 213 0.21 13.18 27.35
C ILE A 213 -0.98 12.28 26.99
N PRO A 214 -2.18 12.51 27.54
CA PRO A 214 -3.35 11.66 27.27
C PRO A 214 -3.70 11.59 25.79
N TYR A 215 -3.98 10.39 25.26
CA TYR A 215 -4.59 10.21 23.97
C TYR A 215 -6.11 10.42 24.04
N GLU A 216 -6.67 11.20 23.13
CA GLU A 216 -8.11 11.33 22.94
C GLU A 216 -8.49 11.22 21.46
N ALA A 217 -9.71 10.75 21.17
CA ALA A 217 -10.26 10.82 19.83
C ALA A 217 -10.60 12.28 19.50
N GLY A 218 -9.89 12.88 18.55
CA GLY A 218 -10.16 14.26 18.08
C GLY A 218 -11.05 14.31 16.83
N PHE A 219 -11.13 13.19 16.11
CA PHE A 219 -11.84 13.08 14.85
C PHE A 219 -12.73 11.84 14.79
N VAL A 220 -13.82 11.96 14.02
CA VAL A 220 -14.61 10.83 13.54
C VAL A 220 -14.60 10.82 12.03
N ARG A 221 -14.28 9.66 11.45
CA ARG A 221 -14.34 9.45 10.02
C ARG A 221 -15.78 9.17 9.58
N ASN A 222 -16.21 9.83 8.53
CA ASN A 222 -17.47 9.51 7.88
C ASN A 222 -17.28 8.34 6.91
N ASN A 223 -17.70 7.15 7.31
CA ASN A 223 -17.55 5.92 6.53
C ASN A 223 -18.49 5.85 5.30
N TYR A 224 -19.49 6.74 5.21
CA TYR A 224 -20.38 6.83 4.05
C TYR A 224 -19.75 7.52 2.84
N VAL A 225 -18.61 8.17 3.01
CA VAL A 225 -17.90 8.88 1.95
C VAL A 225 -16.70 8.06 1.47
N GLY A 226 -16.76 7.60 0.22
CA GLY A 226 -15.68 6.83 -0.40
C GLY A 226 -14.38 7.62 -0.60
N ARG A 227 -13.31 6.98 -1.12
CA ARG A 227 -11.99 7.59 -1.38
C ARG A 227 -12.12 8.75 -2.39
N THR A 228 -11.76 9.97 -1.99
CA THR A 228 -11.90 11.22 -2.78
C THR A 228 -10.69 11.55 -3.64
N PHE A 229 -9.61 10.77 -3.62
CA PHE A 229 -8.41 11.02 -4.44
C PHE A 229 -8.65 10.95 -5.97
N ILE A 230 -9.81 10.49 -6.40
CA ILE A 230 -10.18 10.25 -7.80
C ILE A 230 -10.97 11.42 -8.41
N LYS A 231 -11.30 12.47 -7.63
CA LYS A 231 -12.06 13.62 -8.15
C LYS A 231 -11.14 14.66 -8.80
N PRO A 232 -11.44 15.15 -10.03
CA PRO A 232 -10.55 16.02 -10.80
C PRO A 232 -10.45 17.45 -10.28
N GLU A 233 -11.48 18.01 -9.65
CA GLU A 233 -11.57 19.43 -9.30
C GLU A 233 -11.12 19.74 -7.87
N GLN A 234 -10.34 20.84 -7.72
CA GLN A 234 -9.75 21.26 -6.45
C GLN A 234 -10.80 21.73 -5.42
N GLY A 235 -11.83 22.41 -5.84
CA GLY A 235 -12.94 22.85 -4.97
C GLY A 235 -13.79 21.68 -4.42
N GLU A 236 -14.00 20.64 -5.22
CA GLU A 236 -14.69 19.43 -4.78
C GLU A 236 -13.85 18.59 -3.79
N ARG A 237 -12.50 18.69 -3.86
CA ARG A 237 -11.58 18.03 -2.91
C ARG A 237 -11.64 18.67 -1.53
N GLU A 238 -11.72 20.00 -1.45
CA GLU A 238 -11.82 20.75 -0.17
C GLU A 238 -13.16 20.49 0.53
N ALA A 239 -14.26 20.53 -0.21
CA ALA A 239 -15.58 20.15 0.32
C ALA A 239 -15.60 18.68 0.80
N SER A 240 -14.93 17.80 0.08
CA SER A 240 -14.85 16.37 0.40
C SER A 240 -14.04 16.06 1.67
N ILE A 241 -13.02 16.85 2.01
CA ILE A 241 -12.24 16.67 3.26
C ILE A 241 -13.12 17.00 4.46
N ASN A 242 -13.88 18.09 4.39
CA ASN A 242 -14.83 18.49 5.46
C ASN A 242 -15.96 17.48 5.69
N ILE A 243 -16.33 16.71 4.65
CA ILE A 243 -17.36 15.67 4.77
C ILE A 243 -16.77 14.35 5.33
N LYS A 244 -15.46 14.13 5.19
CA LYS A 244 -14.80 12.89 5.61
C LYS A 244 -14.38 12.84 7.06
N LEU A 245 -13.93 13.95 7.61
CA LEU A 245 -13.43 14.05 8.97
C LEU A 245 -14.23 15.09 9.75
N ASN A 246 -14.95 14.66 10.77
CA ASN A 246 -15.65 15.51 11.70
C ASN A 246 -14.83 15.66 12.99
N VAL A 247 -14.61 16.90 13.44
CA VAL A 247 -13.94 17.18 14.71
C VAL A 247 -14.87 16.93 15.88
N LEU A 248 -14.41 16.19 16.88
CA LEU A 248 -15.08 16.01 18.16
C LEU A 248 -14.85 17.23 19.04
N ARG A 249 -15.76 18.22 18.94
CA ARG A 249 -15.62 19.51 19.62
C ARG A 249 -15.42 19.38 21.14
N GLN A 250 -16.10 18.42 21.78
CA GLN A 250 -15.97 18.20 23.23
C GLN A 250 -14.55 17.79 23.65
N SER A 251 -13.87 17.00 22.81
CA SER A 251 -12.50 16.57 23.06
C SER A 251 -11.47 17.67 22.85
N VAL A 252 -11.70 18.60 21.90
CA VAL A 252 -10.64 19.53 21.44
C VAL A 252 -10.81 20.97 21.96
N ALA A 253 -12.01 21.39 22.36
CA ALA A 253 -12.26 22.76 22.74
C ALA A 253 -11.45 23.18 23.97
N GLY A 254 -10.75 24.33 23.86
CA GLY A 254 -9.92 24.91 24.92
C GLY A 254 -8.58 24.22 25.17
N LYS A 255 -8.25 23.14 24.44
CA LYS A 255 -7.04 22.34 24.66
C LYS A 255 -5.90 22.71 23.70
N ARG A 256 -4.67 22.51 24.17
CA ARG A 256 -3.45 22.47 23.36
C ARG A 256 -3.31 21.02 22.84
N ILE A 257 -3.13 20.87 21.55
CA ILE A 257 -3.27 19.58 20.86
C ILE A 257 -1.98 19.23 20.14
N VAL A 258 -1.50 17.99 20.34
CA VAL A 258 -0.59 17.32 19.41
C VAL A 258 -1.42 16.48 18.46
N MET A 259 -1.34 16.79 17.18
CA MET A 259 -1.96 16.02 16.11
C MET A 259 -0.89 15.23 15.37
N VAL A 260 -1.04 13.91 15.31
CA VAL A 260 -0.13 13.01 14.59
C VAL A 260 -0.82 12.52 13.32
N ASP A 261 -0.14 12.70 12.19
CA ASP A 261 -0.57 12.23 10.86
C ASP A 261 0.51 11.29 10.27
N ASP A 262 0.23 10.63 9.16
CA ASP A 262 1.21 9.77 8.48
C ASP A 262 2.26 10.60 7.72
N SER A 263 1.83 11.58 6.94
CA SER A 263 2.70 12.36 6.06
C SER A 263 2.09 13.71 5.68
N ILE A 264 2.94 14.70 5.43
CA ILE A 264 2.56 15.99 4.84
C ILE A 264 3.14 16.06 3.43
N VAL A 265 2.27 15.94 2.40
CA VAL A 265 2.71 15.97 0.99
C VAL A 265 2.64 17.38 0.42
N ARG A 266 1.46 18.02 0.45
CA ARG A 266 1.23 19.38 -0.10
C ARG A 266 0.82 20.40 0.96
N GLY A 267 0.65 20.00 2.21
CA GLY A 267 0.21 20.87 3.30
C GLY A 267 -1.25 21.33 3.25
N SER A 268 -1.95 21.24 2.12
CA SER A 268 -3.34 21.69 1.98
C SER A 268 -4.31 20.90 2.88
N THR A 269 -4.13 19.59 2.98
CA THR A 269 -4.94 18.72 3.85
C THR A 269 -4.71 19.08 5.31
N SER A 270 -3.45 19.16 5.74
CA SER A 270 -3.08 19.51 7.13
C SER A 270 -3.58 20.91 7.51
N ALA A 271 -3.47 21.89 6.60
CA ALA A 271 -4.01 23.24 6.82
C ALA A 271 -5.53 23.25 7.01
N ASN A 272 -6.27 22.43 6.25
CA ASN A 272 -7.72 22.29 6.41
C ASN A 272 -8.09 21.63 7.74
N ILE A 273 -7.37 20.61 8.14
CA ILE A 273 -7.57 19.91 9.41
C ILE A 273 -7.31 20.87 10.58
N ILE A 274 -6.20 21.62 10.55
CA ILE A 274 -5.87 22.62 11.58
C ILE A 274 -6.93 23.72 11.66
N ARG A 275 -7.42 24.21 10.51
CA ARG A 275 -8.54 25.18 10.49
C ARG A 275 -9.80 24.61 11.13
N ALA A 276 -10.12 23.34 10.88
CA ALA A 276 -11.27 22.69 11.48
C ALA A 276 -11.13 22.55 13.02
N LEU A 277 -9.93 22.19 13.51
CA LEU A 277 -9.64 22.16 14.96
C LEU A 277 -9.79 23.53 15.60
N LYS A 278 -9.22 24.59 15.00
CA LYS A 278 -9.36 25.95 15.50
C LYS A 278 -10.83 26.42 15.49
N LYS A 279 -11.59 26.12 14.44
CA LYS A 279 -13.03 26.41 14.40
C LYS A 279 -13.84 25.65 15.46
N ALA A 280 -13.37 24.45 15.85
CA ALA A 280 -13.95 23.68 16.95
C ALA A 280 -13.58 24.20 18.35
N GLY A 281 -12.67 25.20 18.44
CA GLY A 281 -12.28 25.86 19.67
C GLY A 281 -10.97 25.37 20.28
N ALA A 282 -10.13 24.65 19.53
CA ALA A 282 -8.79 24.29 19.99
C ALA A 282 -7.96 25.55 20.29
N LYS A 283 -7.28 25.59 21.43
CA LYS A 283 -6.42 26.70 21.85
C LYS A 283 -5.16 26.77 20.97
N GLU A 284 -4.50 25.63 20.83
CA GLU A 284 -3.30 25.46 20.01
C GLU A 284 -3.34 24.08 19.34
N ALA A 285 -2.72 23.93 18.18
CA ALA A 285 -2.53 22.65 17.52
C ALA A 285 -1.16 22.61 16.86
N VAL A 286 -0.33 21.66 17.27
CA VAL A 286 0.93 21.30 16.62
C VAL A 286 0.71 20.01 15.82
N SER A 287 1.14 19.99 14.57
CA SER A 287 1.02 18.80 13.71
C SER A 287 2.38 18.17 13.51
N TYR A 288 2.47 16.89 13.79
CA TYR A 288 3.64 16.06 13.52
C TYR A 288 3.29 14.95 12.54
N THR A 289 4.29 14.51 11.80
CA THR A 289 4.22 13.31 10.97
C THR A 289 5.28 12.33 11.43
N HIS A 290 4.93 11.06 11.48
CA HIS A 290 5.91 10.02 11.83
C HIS A 290 6.80 9.60 10.65
N LEU A 291 6.65 10.27 9.49
CA LEU A 291 7.58 10.21 8.37
C LEU A 291 7.84 11.61 7.85
N THR A 292 9.10 12.03 7.83
CA THR A 292 9.59 13.14 7.03
C THR A 292 10.00 12.61 5.66
N LEU A 293 9.19 12.88 4.64
CA LEU A 293 9.64 12.71 3.27
C LEU A 293 10.65 13.81 2.93
N PRO A 294 11.78 13.50 2.27
CA PRO A 294 12.59 14.53 1.68
C PRO A 294 11.70 15.31 0.71
N THR A 295 11.51 16.60 0.99
CA THR A 295 10.83 17.50 0.07
C THR A 295 11.65 17.53 -1.21
N THR A 296 11.18 16.88 -2.26
CA THR A 296 11.69 17.12 -3.60
C THR A 296 11.43 18.59 -3.90
N PRO A 297 12.45 19.39 -4.26
CA PRO A 297 12.20 20.73 -4.74
C PRO A 297 11.29 20.60 -5.96
N TYR A 298 10.13 21.24 -5.89
CA TYR A 298 9.26 21.35 -7.03
C TYR A 298 9.97 22.18 -8.11
N VAL A 299 10.24 21.55 -9.22
CA VAL A 299 10.59 22.22 -10.46
C VAL A 299 9.31 22.70 -11.13
#